data_e7f8f73d7bb02dc30eb2593697072211
#
_entry.id   e7f8f73d7bb02dc30eb2593697072211
#
_cell.length_a   1.000
_cell.length_b   1.000
_cell.length_c   1.000
_cell.angle_alpha   90.00
_cell.angle_beta   90.00
_cell.angle_gamma   90.00
#
_symmetry.space_group_name_H-M   'P 1'
#
loop_
_entity.id
_entity.type
_entity.pdbx_description
1 polymer ?
#
loop_
_entity_poly.entity_id
_entity_poly.type
_entity_poly.pdbx_seq_one_letter_code
_entity_poly.pdbx_strand_id
1 'polypeptide(L)'
;LSTLPPTADDAPGRAVRVGTALGLCSAVGYTVANSALRDVSRPDDFAWSLWVTLCKSAPVATAAWAIVAVRALRGRKALPSFAVWPRLMAAGVLAQLGGNLMFQEALGVLGLALTVPVTFTGIILSGAALGRFVLGEPVGLRQGASIVLLIAATASLGMAAPDAADAVIAQAVAGANADPAAVAFAVATALAAGCAYGVMGVVIRGNTAQGVGVAGTLAPLSLAGFLSLSAFLLLKTGEIPLTSTPPEARLPLLLAGTANVVAFFCIAAALQRIPVVRSNLLNASQAAMAGVVGVVWFREPPTLWLLTGTALTIAGLALLGLRRPRSIRARLSGRPREETFAEAVETV
;
A
#
# COMPACT_ATOMS: atom_id res chain seq x y z
N LEU A 1 42.85 9.05 -8.04
CA LEU A 1 41.59 8.38 -8.42
C LEU A 1 40.51 9.48 -8.65
N SER A 2 40.38 9.92 -9.91
CA SER A 2 39.46 10.96 -10.34
C SER A 2 38.03 10.40 -10.33
N THR A 3 37.19 10.88 -9.42
CA THR A 3 35.73 10.69 -9.49
C THR A 3 35.19 11.56 -10.60
N LEU A 4 34.95 10.97 -11.76
CA LEU A 4 34.18 11.60 -12.83
C LEU A 4 32.77 11.93 -12.30
N PRO A 5 32.23 13.14 -12.57
CA PRO A 5 30.85 13.46 -12.24
C PRO A 5 29.90 12.49 -12.99
N PRO A 6 28.78 12.06 -12.36
CA PRO A 6 27.86 11.14 -12.99
C PRO A 6 27.32 11.76 -14.29
N THR A 7 27.46 11.01 -15.37
CA THR A 7 26.97 11.43 -16.70
C THR A 7 25.44 11.56 -16.68
N ALA A 8 24.87 12.46 -17.49
CA ALA A 8 23.41 12.71 -17.60
C ALA A 8 22.60 11.43 -17.93
N ASP A 9 23.24 10.38 -18.45
CA ASP A 9 22.67 9.06 -18.76
C ASP A 9 22.34 8.22 -17.50
N ASP A 10 22.91 8.53 -16.34
CA ASP A 10 22.67 7.79 -15.09
C ASP A 10 21.39 8.18 -14.33
N ALA A 11 20.76 9.28 -14.71
CA ALA A 11 19.59 9.83 -14.01
C ALA A 11 18.36 8.86 -13.99
N PRO A 12 17.97 8.19 -15.11
CA PRO A 12 16.87 7.24 -15.12
C PRO A 12 17.15 5.99 -14.29
N GLY A 13 18.38 5.47 -14.34
CA GLY A 13 18.81 4.30 -13.56
C GLY A 13 18.86 4.58 -12.06
N ARG A 14 19.26 5.80 -11.67
CA ARG A 14 19.27 6.25 -10.27
C ARG A 14 17.84 6.38 -9.72
N ALA A 15 16.91 6.95 -10.47
CA ALA A 15 15.50 7.07 -10.06
C ALA A 15 14.85 5.71 -9.79
N VAL A 16 15.12 4.73 -10.66
CA VAL A 16 14.63 3.35 -10.50
C VAL A 16 15.25 2.67 -9.28
N ARG A 17 16.56 2.82 -9.05
CA ARG A 17 17.22 2.25 -7.85
C ARG A 17 16.67 2.85 -6.57
N VAL A 18 16.52 4.18 -6.51
CA VAL A 18 15.93 4.86 -5.34
C VAL A 18 14.47 4.45 -5.14
N GLY A 19 13.66 4.40 -6.20
CA GLY A 19 12.28 3.94 -6.12
C GLY A 19 12.16 2.49 -5.62
N THR A 20 13.08 1.61 -6.02
CA THR A 20 13.15 0.22 -5.54
C THR A 20 13.50 0.15 -4.05
N ALA A 21 14.52 0.89 -3.61
CA ALA A 21 14.91 0.94 -2.19
C ALA A 21 13.77 1.48 -1.31
N LEU A 22 13.08 2.54 -1.77
CA LEU A 22 11.92 3.10 -1.07
C LEU A 22 10.75 2.10 -0.99
N GLY A 23 10.49 1.34 -2.06
CA GLY A 23 9.47 0.29 -2.06
C GLY A 23 9.76 -0.82 -1.04
N LEU A 24 11.02 -1.26 -0.94
CA LEU A 24 11.44 -2.25 0.07
C LEU A 24 11.41 -1.68 1.50
N CYS A 25 11.85 -0.44 1.69
CA CYS A 25 11.75 0.25 2.98
C CYS A 25 10.29 0.37 3.44
N SER A 26 9.38 0.69 2.52
CA SER A 26 7.95 0.69 2.78
C SER A 26 7.44 -0.69 3.22
N ALA A 27 7.88 -1.76 2.56
CA ALA A 27 7.48 -3.12 2.91
C ALA A 27 7.87 -3.49 4.34
N VAL A 28 9.10 -3.19 4.75
CA VAL A 28 9.56 -3.42 6.13
C VAL A 28 8.77 -2.57 7.11
N GLY A 29 8.61 -1.28 6.84
CA GLY A 29 7.86 -0.37 7.71
C GLY A 29 6.40 -0.81 7.92
N TYR A 30 5.72 -1.22 6.86
CA TYR A 30 4.36 -1.74 6.98
C TYR A 30 4.30 -3.10 7.69
N THR A 31 5.30 -3.98 7.52
CA THR A 31 5.35 -5.23 8.28
C THR A 31 5.43 -4.94 9.78
N VAL A 32 6.30 -4.01 10.20
CA VAL A 32 6.38 -3.58 11.60
C VAL A 32 5.07 -2.97 12.07
N ALA A 33 4.47 -2.05 11.28
CA ALA A 33 3.21 -1.43 11.63
C ALA A 33 2.08 -2.46 11.77
N ASN A 34 1.95 -3.40 10.83
CA ASN A 34 0.90 -4.40 10.83
C ASN A 34 1.09 -5.44 11.95
N SER A 35 2.33 -5.77 12.30
CA SER A 35 2.63 -6.62 13.46
C SER A 35 2.18 -5.94 14.77
N ALA A 36 2.49 -4.66 14.93
CA ALA A 36 2.05 -3.89 16.10
C ALA A 36 0.52 -3.73 16.15
N LEU A 37 -0.15 -3.61 14.99
CA LEU A 37 -1.62 -3.58 14.91
C LEU A 37 -2.23 -4.94 15.29
N ARG A 38 -1.59 -6.05 14.88
CA ARG A 38 -2.05 -7.40 15.24
C ARG A 38 -1.96 -7.64 16.75
N ASP A 39 -0.91 -7.12 17.39
CA ASP A 39 -0.70 -7.23 18.84
C ASP A 39 -1.82 -6.57 19.66
N VAL A 40 -2.44 -5.50 19.14
CA VAL A 40 -3.55 -4.79 19.78
C VAL A 40 -4.93 -5.10 19.18
N SER A 41 -5.04 -6.03 18.25
CA SER A 41 -6.30 -6.37 17.60
C SER A 41 -7.25 -7.03 18.60
N ARG A 42 -8.53 -6.63 18.53
CA ARG A 42 -9.62 -7.22 19.33
C ARG A 42 -10.73 -7.63 18.37
N PRO A 43 -10.99 -8.95 18.24
CA PRO A 43 -12.15 -9.40 17.46
C PRO A 43 -13.43 -8.81 18.08
N ASP A 44 -14.39 -8.48 17.23
CA ASP A 44 -15.73 -7.99 17.60
C ASP A 44 -15.80 -6.64 18.34
N ASP A 45 -14.67 -5.91 18.45
CA ASP A 45 -14.63 -4.55 19.01
C ASP A 45 -14.39 -3.50 17.91
N PHE A 46 -15.47 -3.18 17.20
CA PHE A 46 -15.42 -2.20 16.11
C PHE A 46 -15.01 -0.79 16.56
N ALA A 47 -15.41 -0.38 17.77
CA ALA A 47 -15.01 0.93 18.32
C ALA A 47 -13.49 0.98 18.59
N TRP A 48 -12.94 -0.12 19.09
CA TRP A 48 -11.51 -0.28 19.26
C TRP A 48 -10.76 -0.28 17.94
N SER A 49 -11.27 -0.96 16.92
CA SER A 49 -10.68 -0.95 15.57
C SER A 49 -10.65 0.45 14.95
N LEU A 50 -11.69 1.27 15.14
CA LEU A 50 -11.70 2.68 14.77
C LEU A 50 -10.58 3.47 15.46
N TRP A 51 -10.44 3.28 16.78
CA TRP A 51 -9.39 3.94 17.56
C TRP A 51 -7.99 3.53 17.12
N VAL A 52 -7.72 2.25 16.99
CA VAL A 52 -6.45 1.71 16.53
C VAL A 52 -6.09 2.23 15.14
N THR A 53 -7.07 2.26 14.23
CA THR A 53 -6.90 2.81 12.87
C THR A 53 -6.61 4.31 12.90
N LEU A 54 -7.25 5.06 13.79
CA LEU A 54 -6.99 6.48 13.99
C LEU A 54 -5.57 6.72 14.51
N CYS A 55 -5.13 5.97 15.51
CA CYS A 55 -3.77 6.03 16.07
C CYS A 55 -2.69 5.72 15.01
N LYS A 56 -2.95 4.76 14.11
CA LYS A 56 -2.05 4.45 12.99
C LYS A 56 -1.97 5.61 11.99
N SER A 57 -3.08 6.28 11.68
CA SER A 57 -3.19 7.24 10.58
C SER A 57 -2.91 8.69 10.98
N ALA A 58 -3.21 9.09 12.22
CA ALA A 58 -3.00 10.44 12.71
C ALA A 58 -1.55 10.94 12.56
N PRO A 59 -0.50 10.16 12.87
CA PRO A 59 0.88 10.59 12.68
C PRO A 59 1.24 10.89 11.21
N VAL A 60 0.61 10.21 10.25
CA VAL A 60 0.82 10.49 8.81
C VAL A 60 0.27 11.86 8.44
N ALA A 61 -0.95 12.20 8.91
CA ALA A 61 -1.55 13.50 8.68
C ALA A 61 -0.69 14.60 9.30
N THR A 62 -0.27 14.43 10.55
CA THR A 62 0.59 15.36 11.26
C THR A 62 1.92 15.58 10.53
N ALA A 63 2.61 14.52 10.13
CA ALA A 63 3.88 14.61 9.43
C ALA A 63 3.74 15.29 8.04
N ALA A 64 2.70 14.94 7.28
CA ALA A 64 2.46 15.53 5.97
C ALA A 64 2.20 17.05 6.07
N TRP A 65 1.35 17.48 7.01
CA TRP A 65 1.05 18.89 7.24
C TRP A 65 2.23 19.65 7.84
N ALA A 66 3.02 19.05 8.74
CA ALA A 66 4.25 19.66 9.25
C ALA A 66 5.25 19.94 8.11
N ILE A 67 5.44 19.01 7.19
CA ILE A 67 6.31 19.21 6.01
C ILE A 67 5.75 20.31 5.10
N VAL A 68 4.43 20.32 4.86
CA VAL A 68 3.76 21.38 4.09
C VAL A 68 3.98 22.74 4.72
N ALA A 69 3.78 22.87 6.05
CA ALA A 69 3.98 24.11 6.78
C ALA A 69 5.44 24.60 6.68
N VAL A 70 6.42 23.73 6.91
CA VAL A 70 7.85 24.08 6.77
C VAL A 70 8.18 24.53 5.36
N ARG A 71 7.63 23.89 4.32
CA ARG A 71 7.85 24.31 2.93
C ARG A 71 7.21 25.64 2.62
N ALA A 72 6.00 25.90 3.12
CA ALA A 72 5.30 27.16 2.97
C ALA A 72 6.06 28.33 3.65
N LEU A 73 6.55 28.11 4.88
CA LEU A 73 7.38 29.07 5.60
C LEU A 73 8.69 29.40 4.85
N ARG A 74 9.19 28.48 4.03
CA ARG A 74 10.37 28.69 3.16
C ARG A 74 10.01 29.29 1.77
N GLY A 75 8.79 29.79 1.57
CA GLY A 75 8.32 30.37 0.32
C GLY A 75 8.21 29.36 -0.83
N ARG A 76 8.21 28.05 -0.56
CA ARG A 76 8.11 27.02 -1.60
C ARG A 76 6.66 26.57 -1.79
N LYS A 77 6.25 26.36 -3.04
CA LYS A 77 4.95 25.77 -3.35
C LYS A 77 4.85 24.39 -2.67
N ALA A 78 3.93 24.26 -1.71
CA ALA A 78 3.83 23.09 -0.84
C ALA A 78 2.61 22.21 -1.13
N LEU A 79 1.50 22.80 -1.62
CA LEU A 79 0.24 22.12 -1.89
C LEU A 79 -0.07 22.06 -3.38
N PRO A 80 -0.80 21.06 -3.85
CA PRO A 80 -1.31 20.98 -5.22
C PRO A 80 -2.39 22.05 -5.48
N SER A 81 -2.75 22.24 -6.75
CA SER A 81 -3.91 23.05 -7.12
C SER A 81 -5.17 22.55 -6.41
N PHE A 82 -6.02 23.47 -5.98
CA PHE A 82 -7.26 23.17 -5.27
C PHE A 82 -8.21 22.28 -6.10
N ALA A 83 -8.12 22.35 -7.41
CA ALA A 83 -8.91 21.52 -8.33
C ALA A 83 -8.71 19.99 -8.14
N VAL A 84 -7.57 19.56 -7.60
CA VAL A 84 -7.32 18.11 -7.37
C VAL A 84 -7.67 17.65 -5.94
N TRP A 85 -7.99 18.58 -5.04
CA TRP A 85 -8.30 18.26 -3.65
C TRP A 85 -9.48 17.30 -3.49
N PRO A 86 -10.64 17.49 -4.17
CA PRO A 86 -11.77 16.58 -4.00
C PRO A 86 -11.40 15.13 -4.28
N ARG A 87 -10.59 14.88 -5.32
CA ARG A 87 -10.12 13.53 -5.67
C ARG A 87 -9.15 12.97 -4.62
N LEU A 88 -8.24 13.79 -4.09
CA LEU A 88 -7.32 13.38 -3.03
C LEU A 88 -8.06 13.10 -1.73
N MET A 89 -9.01 13.95 -1.36
CA MET A 89 -9.83 13.78 -0.16
C MET A 89 -10.72 12.53 -0.25
N ALA A 90 -11.39 12.31 -1.39
CA ALA A 90 -12.18 11.10 -1.62
C ALA A 90 -11.33 9.83 -1.53
N ALA A 91 -10.12 9.84 -2.14
CA ALA A 91 -9.18 8.73 -2.00
C ALA A 91 -8.70 8.54 -0.56
N GLY A 92 -8.56 9.61 0.21
CA GLY A 92 -8.21 9.57 1.64
C GLY A 92 -9.31 8.93 2.49
N VAL A 93 -10.57 9.33 2.30
CA VAL A 93 -11.73 8.72 2.98
C VAL A 93 -11.83 7.23 2.62
N LEU A 94 -11.76 6.91 1.32
CA LEU A 94 -11.81 5.52 0.85
C LEU A 94 -10.67 4.68 1.45
N ALA A 95 -9.44 5.22 1.48
CA ALA A 95 -8.28 4.51 2.02
C ALA A 95 -8.38 4.30 3.54
N GLN A 96 -9.03 5.19 4.28
CA GLN A 96 -9.15 5.04 5.72
C GLN A 96 -10.35 4.17 6.11
N LEU A 97 -11.52 4.39 5.57
CA LEU A 97 -12.71 3.61 5.91
C LEU A 97 -12.75 2.28 5.15
N GLY A 98 -12.54 2.31 3.83
CA GLY A 98 -12.54 1.13 2.98
C GLY A 98 -11.20 0.36 2.97
N GLY A 99 -10.11 1.01 3.37
CA GLY A 99 -8.77 0.41 3.44
C GLY A 99 -8.39 0.04 4.87
N ASN A 100 -7.91 1.03 5.64
CA ASN A 100 -7.30 0.77 6.95
C ASN A 100 -8.26 0.16 7.98
N LEU A 101 -9.51 0.62 8.05
CA LEU A 101 -10.49 0.10 8.99
C LEU A 101 -10.89 -1.34 8.63
N MET A 102 -11.23 -1.60 7.36
CA MET A 102 -11.56 -2.97 6.90
C MET A 102 -10.36 -3.92 7.05
N PHE A 103 -9.13 -3.44 6.82
CA PHE A 103 -7.93 -4.21 7.09
C PHE A 103 -7.80 -4.56 8.57
N GLN A 104 -8.08 -3.60 9.47
CA GLN A 104 -7.99 -3.81 10.91
C GLN A 104 -9.03 -4.82 11.40
N GLU A 105 -10.26 -4.75 10.90
CA GLU A 105 -11.32 -5.73 11.18
C GLU A 105 -10.89 -7.15 10.72
N ALA A 106 -10.44 -7.27 9.47
CA ALA A 106 -9.95 -8.54 8.95
C ALA A 106 -8.76 -9.09 9.77
N LEU A 107 -7.85 -8.21 10.20
CA LEU A 107 -6.67 -8.56 10.99
C LEU A 107 -7.06 -9.15 12.36
N GLY A 108 -8.14 -8.65 12.96
CA GLY A 108 -8.69 -9.16 14.21
C GLY A 108 -9.22 -10.58 14.10
N VAL A 109 -9.76 -10.98 12.95
CA VAL A 109 -10.37 -12.29 12.72
C VAL A 109 -9.39 -13.28 12.08
N LEU A 110 -8.67 -12.89 11.03
CA LEU A 110 -7.86 -13.79 10.20
C LEU A 110 -6.38 -13.85 10.61
N GLY A 111 -5.94 -12.95 11.51
CA GLY A 111 -4.53 -12.83 11.85
C GLY A 111 -3.69 -12.18 10.76
N LEU A 112 -2.38 -12.07 11.05
CA LEU A 112 -1.43 -11.34 10.21
C LEU A 112 -1.06 -12.11 8.93
N ALA A 113 -0.79 -13.41 9.09
CA ALA A 113 -0.29 -14.26 8.01
C ALA A 113 -1.27 -14.41 6.85
N LEU A 114 -2.58 -14.30 7.11
CA LEU A 114 -3.62 -14.42 6.09
C LEU A 114 -4.10 -13.06 5.58
N THR A 115 -4.36 -12.10 6.47
CA THR A 115 -4.91 -10.79 6.10
C THR A 115 -4.01 -10.05 5.10
N VAL A 116 -2.69 -10.05 5.32
CA VAL A 116 -1.76 -9.31 4.46
C VAL A 116 -1.73 -9.84 3.03
N PRO A 117 -1.54 -11.14 2.75
CA PRO A 117 -1.55 -11.65 1.37
C PRO A 117 -2.88 -11.44 0.65
N VAL A 118 -4.02 -11.65 1.33
CA VAL A 118 -5.36 -11.41 0.74
C VAL A 118 -5.52 -9.94 0.35
N THR A 119 -5.13 -9.03 1.23
CA THR A 119 -5.15 -7.59 0.94
C THR A 119 -4.28 -7.25 -0.27
N PHE A 120 -3.07 -7.83 -0.39
CA PHE A 120 -2.22 -7.60 -1.55
C PHE A 120 -2.83 -8.09 -2.86
N THR A 121 -3.61 -9.14 -2.85
CA THR A 121 -4.37 -9.57 -4.03
C THR A 121 -5.30 -8.44 -4.50
N GLY A 122 -6.08 -7.85 -3.59
CA GLY A 122 -6.93 -6.69 -3.89
C GLY A 122 -6.15 -5.48 -4.42
N ILE A 123 -5.01 -5.13 -3.81
CA ILE A 123 -4.13 -4.03 -4.24
C ILE A 123 -3.66 -4.23 -5.68
N ILE A 124 -3.24 -5.44 -6.02
CA ILE A 124 -2.64 -5.71 -7.33
C ILE A 124 -3.71 -5.79 -8.40
N LEU A 125 -4.84 -6.45 -8.13
CA LEU A 125 -5.95 -6.53 -9.08
C LEU A 125 -6.50 -5.14 -9.41
N SER A 126 -6.82 -4.34 -8.39
CA SER A 126 -7.35 -2.99 -8.58
C SER A 126 -6.29 -2.03 -9.14
N GLY A 127 -5.06 -2.11 -8.67
CA GLY A 127 -3.94 -1.31 -9.17
C GLY A 127 -3.61 -1.61 -10.63
N ALA A 128 -3.67 -2.86 -11.06
CA ALA A 128 -3.44 -3.25 -12.46
C ALA A 128 -4.61 -2.79 -13.35
N ALA A 129 -5.86 -3.01 -12.92
CA ALA A 129 -7.04 -2.58 -13.65
C ALA A 129 -7.08 -1.05 -13.80
N LEU A 130 -7.00 -0.31 -12.70
CA LEU A 130 -7.04 1.15 -12.73
C LEU A 130 -5.79 1.76 -13.35
N GLY A 131 -4.61 1.17 -13.16
CA GLY A 131 -3.38 1.56 -13.86
C GLY A 131 -3.57 1.50 -15.38
N ARG A 132 -4.25 0.45 -15.87
CA ARG A 132 -4.58 0.30 -17.29
C ARG A 132 -5.59 1.34 -17.77
N PHE A 133 -6.73 1.49 -17.07
CA PHE A 133 -7.84 2.30 -17.54
C PHE A 133 -7.66 3.81 -17.25
N VAL A 134 -7.03 4.17 -16.12
CA VAL A 134 -6.88 5.56 -15.67
C VAL A 134 -5.54 6.17 -16.08
N LEU A 135 -4.46 5.40 -15.97
CA LEU A 135 -3.10 5.88 -16.25
C LEU A 135 -2.57 5.45 -17.64
N GLY A 136 -3.32 4.62 -18.39
CA GLY A 136 -2.90 4.13 -19.69
C GLY A 136 -1.71 3.15 -19.63
N GLU A 137 -1.37 2.61 -18.45
CA GLU A 137 -0.27 1.66 -18.28
C GLU A 137 -0.59 0.34 -19.00
N PRO A 138 0.27 -0.15 -19.93
CA PRO A 138 -0.05 -1.34 -20.71
C PRO A 138 -0.04 -2.61 -19.85
N VAL A 139 -1.11 -3.42 -19.95
CA VAL A 139 -1.18 -4.76 -19.34
C VAL A 139 -0.66 -5.79 -20.33
N GLY A 140 0.48 -6.38 -20.04
CA GLY A 140 1.10 -7.42 -20.88
C GLY A 140 0.72 -8.84 -20.44
N LEU A 141 1.05 -9.84 -21.28
CA LEU A 141 0.74 -11.26 -21.01
C LEU A 141 1.24 -11.73 -19.63
N ARG A 142 2.42 -11.27 -19.19
CA ARG A 142 2.96 -11.61 -17.86
C ARG A 142 2.11 -11.07 -16.72
N GLN A 143 1.54 -9.87 -16.89
CA GLN A 143 0.61 -9.30 -15.90
C GLN A 143 -0.68 -10.14 -15.84
N GLY A 144 -1.19 -10.59 -16.99
CA GLY A 144 -2.31 -11.52 -17.03
C GLY A 144 -2.02 -12.83 -16.30
N ALA A 145 -0.87 -13.45 -16.56
CA ALA A 145 -0.44 -14.65 -15.85
C ALA A 145 -0.26 -14.42 -14.33
N SER A 146 0.30 -13.27 -13.95
CA SER A 146 0.38 -12.89 -12.52
C SER A 146 -0.99 -12.74 -11.88
N ILE A 147 -1.95 -12.12 -12.57
CA ILE A 147 -3.34 -12.00 -12.08
C ILE A 147 -3.96 -13.38 -11.83
N VAL A 148 -3.77 -14.33 -12.75
CA VAL A 148 -4.25 -15.71 -12.58
C VAL A 148 -3.62 -16.39 -11.36
N LEU A 149 -2.30 -16.24 -11.16
CA LEU A 149 -1.61 -16.75 -9.98
C LEU A 149 -2.14 -16.12 -8.68
N LEU A 150 -2.45 -14.83 -8.69
CA LEU A 150 -3.00 -14.13 -7.52
C LEU A 150 -4.44 -14.55 -7.22
N ILE A 151 -5.25 -14.84 -8.23
CA ILE A 151 -6.59 -15.41 -8.04
C ILE A 151 -6.47 -16.80 -7.40
N ALA A 152 -5.58 -17.65 -7.92
CA ALA A 152 -5.32 -18.96 -7.33
C ALA A 152 -4.77 -18.87 -5.90
N ALA A 153 -3.89 -17.89 -5.62
CA ALA A 153 -3.40 -17.58 -4.28
C ALA A 153 -4.54 -17.21 -3.34
N THR A 154 -5.46 -16.32 -3.77
CA THR A 154 -6.61 -15.93 -2.94
C THR A 154 -7.53 -17.10 -2.64
N ALA A 155 -7.78 -17.96 -3.63
CA ALA A 155 -8.57 -19.18 -3.41
C ALA A 155 -7.89 -20.11 -2.38
N SER A 156 -6.58 -20.32 -2.52
CA SER A 156 -5.79 -21.13 -1.55
C SER A 156 -5.82 -20.52 -0.13
N LEU A 157 -5.64 -19.20 -0.02
CA LEU A 157 -5.70 -18.49 1.27
C LEU A 157 -7.11 -18.54 1.87
N GLY A 158 -8.16 -18.48 1.04
CA GLY A 158 -9.53 -18.65 1.48
C GLY A 158 -9.78 -20.01 2.11
N MET A 159 -9.11 -21.08 1.63
CA MET A 159 -9.16 -22.41 2.25
C MET A 159 -8.43 -22.49 3.58
N ALA A 160 -7.47 -21.60 3.85
CA ALA A 160 -6.79 -21.52 5.14
C ALA A 160 -7.54 -20.66 6.18
N ALA A 161 -8.54 -19.89 5.75
CA ALA A 161 -9.19 -18.88 6.58
C ALA A 161 -9.88 -19.44 7.83
N PRO A 162 -10.61 -20.58 7.78
CA PRO A 162 -11.22 -21.15 8.99
C PRO A 162 -10.18 -21.50 10.07
N ASP A 163 -9.12 -22.23 9.71
CA ASP A 163 -8.07 -22.63 10.66
C ASP A 163 -7.36 -21.43 11.29
N ALA A 164 -7.10 -20.38 10.47
CA ALA A 164 -6.48 -19.16 10.95
C ALA A 164 -7.40 -18.40 11.91
N ALA A 165 -8.68 -18.28 11.59
CA ALA A 165 -9.66 -17.60 12.42
C ALA A 165 -9.90 -18.33 13.75
N ASP A 166 -10.02 -19.65 13.73
CA ASP A 166 -10.15 -20.47 14.94
C ASP A 166 -8.96 -20.25 15.87
N ALA A 167 -7.73 -20.24 15.34
CA ALA A 167 -6.53 -20.01 16.13
C ALA A 167 -6.49 -18.59 16.73
N VAL A 168 -6.92 -17.57 15.98
CA VAL A 168 -6.96 -16.18 16.45
C VAL A 168 -8.00 -16.00 17.55
N ILE A 169 -9.20 -16.53 17.35
CA ILE A 169 -10.31 -16.42 18.31
C ILE A 169 -10.04 -17.26 19.57
N ALA A 170 -9.46 -18.45 19.44
CA ALA A 170 -9.06 -19.27 20.57
C ALA A 170 -7.99 -18.61 21.47
N GLN A 171 -7.15 -17.72 20.91
CA GLN A 171 -6.21 -16.91 21.70
C GLN A 171 -6.93 -15.81 22.50
N ALA A 172 -8.05 -15.28 21.98
CA ALA A 172 -8.82 -14.23 22.64
C ALA A 172 -9.84 -14.81 23.64
N VAL A 173 -10.49 -15.93 23.27
CA VAL A 173 -11.53 -16.61 24.08
C VAL A 173 -11.32 -18.11 24.02
N ALA A 174 -10.85 -18.70 25.11
CA ALA A 174 -10.56 -20.13 25.19
C ALA A 174 -11.80 -20.99 24.86
N GLY A 175 -11.67 -21.86 23.86
CA GLY A 175 -12.73 -22.81 23.46
C GLY A 175 -13.78 -22.25 22.51
N ALA A 176 -13.63 -20.99 22.02
CA ALA A 176 -14.49 -20.45 21.00
C ALA A 176 -13.97 -20.82 19.58
N ASN A 177 -14.89 -21.12 18.66
CA ASN A 177 -14.63 -21.31 17.24
C ASN A 177 -15.12 -20.09 16.45
N ALA A 178 -14.49 -19.83 15.31
CA ALA A 178 -14.89 -18.78 14.43
C ALA A 178 -16.22 -19.10 13.72
N ASP A 179 -17.14 -18.14 13.68
CA ASP A 179 -18.32 -18.25 12.83
C ASP A 179 -17.92 -18.25 11.35
N PRO A 180 -18.30 -19.25 10.54
CA PRO A 180 -17.98 -19.30 9.11
C PRO A 180 -18.42 -18.06 8.34
N ALA A 181 -19.52 -17.42 8.71
CA ALA A 181 -19.99 -16.19 8.08
C ALA A 181 -19.06 -15.01 8.41
N ALA A 182 -18.59 -14.89 9.65
CA ALA A 182 -17.61 -13.90 10.08
C ALA A 182 -16.27 -14.08 9.37
N VAL A 183 -15.82 -15.32 9.18
CA VAL A 183 -14.59 -15.63 8.43
C VAL A 183 -14.72 -15.22 6.97
N ALA A 184 -15.81 -15.59 6.30
CA ALA A 184 -16.06 -15.21 4.91
C ALA A 184 -16.14 -13.67 4.75
N PHE A 185 -16.80 -12.99 5.69
CA PHE A 185 -16.86 -11.54 5.72
C PHE A 185 -15.46 -10.92 5.92
N ALA A 186 -14.63 -11.46 6.81
CA ALA A 186 -13.28 -10.97 7.04
C ALA A 186 -12.37 -11.15 5.82
N VAL A 187 -12.50 -12.26 5.06
CA VAL A 187 -11.78 -12.45 3.78
C VAL A 187 -12.24 -11.40 2.75
N ALA A 188 -13.56 -11.17 2.64
CA ALA A 188 -14.11 -10.17 1.73
C ALA A 188 -13.66 -8.75 2.10
N THR A 189 -13.62 -8.39 3.38
CA THR A 189 -13.14 -7.09 3.86
C THR A 189 -11.65 -6.91 3.64
N ALA A 190 -10.82 -7.93 3.82
CA ALA A 190 -9.39 -7.88 3.49
C ALA A 190 -9.15 -7.62 2.00
N LEU A 191 -9.91 -8.29 1.12
CA LEU A 191 -9.85 -8.07 -0.33
C LEU A 191 -10.32 -6.67 -0.71
N ALA A 192 -11.43 -6.20 -0.14
CA ALA A 192 -11.97 -4.86 -0.36
C ALA A 192 -11.00 -3.77 0.13
N ALA A 193 -10.36 -3.97 1.29
CA ALA A 193 -9.31 -3.10 1.78
C ALA A 193 -8.15 -2.97 0.78
N GLY A 194 -7.74 -4.08 0.20
CA GLY A 194 -6.75 -4.10 -0.86
C GLY A 194 -7.18 -3.29 -2.08
N CYS A 195 -8.44 -3.43 -2.52
CA CYS A 195 -8.97 -2.64 -3.63
C CYS A 195 -8.95 -1.13 -3.33
N ALA A 196 -9.33 -0.72 -2.14
CA ALA A 196 -9.28 0.68 -1.71
C ALA A 196 -7.84 1.24 -1.71
N TYR A 197 -6.86 0.47 -1.25
CA TYR A 197 -5.44 0.84 -1.32
C TYR A 197 -4.92 0.91 -2.74
N GLY A 198 -5.37 0.04 -3.65
CA GLY A 198 -5.01 0.10 -5.07
C GLY A 198 -5.53 1.37 -5.74
N VAL A 199 -6.78 1.77 -5.46
CA VAL A 199 -7.35 3.07 -5.89
C VAL A 199 -6.50 4.22 -5.38
N MET A 200 -6.19 4.24 -4.08
CA MET A 200 -5.35 5.26 -3.46
C MET A 200 -3.97 5.34 -4.14
N GLY A 201 -3.33 4.20 -4.42
CA GLY A 201 -2.03 4.13 -5.09
C GLY A 201 -2.06 4.77 -6.48
N VAL A 202 -3.11 4.51 -7.26
CA VAL A 202 -3.30 5.13 -8.60
C VAL A 202 -3.52 6.63 -8.48
N VAL A 203 -4.31 7.10 -7.51
CA VAL A 203 -4.53 8.54 -7.27
C VAL A 203 -3.22 9.23 -6.86
N ILE A 204 -2.44 8.64 -5.94
CA ILE A 204 -1.12 9.17 -5.56
C ILE A 204 -0.20 9.23 -6.78
N ARG A 205 -0.10 8.14 -7.56
CA ARG A 205 0.74 8.08 -8.77
C ARG A 205 0.36 9.16 -9.78
N GLY A 206 -0.93 9.30 -10.07
CA GLY A 206 -1.42 10.29 -11.03
C GLY A 206 -1.10 11.73 -10.65
N ASN A 207 -1.17 12.08 -9.35
CA ASN A 207 -0.83 13.42 -8.87
C ASN A 207 0.68 13.67 -8.79
N THR A 208 1.45 12.70 -8.30
CA THR A 208 2.90 12.84 -8.17
C THR A 208 3.61 12.85 -9.53
N ALA A 209 3.07 12.16 -10.52
CA ALA A 209 3.57 12.22 -11.90
C ALA A 209 3.40 13.61 -12.55
N GLN A 210 2.47 14.44 -12.05
CA GLN A 210 2.26 15.83 -12.47
C GLN A 210 3.17 16.83 -11.73
N GLY A 211 4.21 16.37 -11.05
CA GLY A 211 5.18 17.23 -10.36
C GLY A 211 4.74 17.70 -8.95
N VAL A 212 3.62 17.20 -8.44
CA VAL A 212 3.19 17.46 -7.05
C VAL A 212 4.08 16.68 -6.09
N GLY A 213 4.63 17.36 -5.09
CA GLY A 213 5.49 16.71 -4.09
C GLY A 213 4.72 15.69 -3.23
N VAL A 214 5.42 14.67 -2.70
CA VAL A 214 4.84 13.62 -1.85
C VAL A 214 4.01 14.22 -0.72
N ALA A 215 4.59 15.07 0.12
CA ALA A 215 3.88 15.67 1.26
C ALA A 215 2.64 16.46 0.83
N GLY A 216 2.73 17.23 -0.27
CA GLY A 216 1.59 17.99 -0.80
C GLY A 216 0.44 17.09 -1.29
N THR A 217 0.75 15.89 -1.80
CA THR A 217 -0.27 14.91 -2.18
C THR A 217 -0.86 14.22 -0.95
N LEU A 218 -0.03 13.87 0.02
CA LEU A 218 -0.47 13.16 1.22
C LEU A 218 -1.24 14.05 2.21
N ALA A 219 -0.97 15.36 2.26
CA ALA A 219 -1.59 16.25 3.24
C ALA A 219 -3.13 16.32 3.11
N PRO A 220 -3.75 16.67 1.96
CA PRO A 220 -5.21 16.67 1.84
C PRO A 220 -5.81 15.25 1.93
N LEU A 221 -5.11 14.23 1.40
CA LEU A 221 -5.53 12.83 1.46
C LEU A 221 -5.61 12.33 2.90
N SER A 222 -4.54 12.51 3.69
CA SER A 222 -4.49 12.04 5.07
C SER A 222 -5.39 12.86 6.00
N LEU A 223 -5.57 14.17 5.74
CA LEU A 223 -6.49 15.01 6.51
C LEU A 223 -7.94 14.52 6.37
N ALA A 224 -8.40 14.30 5.15
CA ALA A 224 -9.76 13.82 4.92
C ALA A 224 -10.00 12.45 5.57
N GLY A 225 -9.02 11.55 5.46
CA GLY A 225 -9.07 10.27 6.13
C GLY A 225 -9.08 10.37 7.66
N PHE A 226 -8.21 11.22 8.22
CA PHE A 226 -8.19 11.48 9.66
C PHE A 226 -9.51 12.04 10.16
N LEU A 227 -10.06 13.05 9.48
CA LEU A 227 -11.35 13.66 9.86
C LEU A 227 -12.50 12.66 9.75
N SER A 228 -12.55 11.84 8.71
CA SER A 228 -13.61 10.83 8.54
C SER A 228 -13.56 9.75 9.62
N LEU A 229 -12.38 9.26 9.99
CA LEU A 229 -12.23 8.31 11.10
C LEU A 229 -12.58 8.93 12.45
N SER A 230 -12.11 10.17 12.70
CA SER A 230 -12.41 10.90 13.95
C SER A 230 -13.91 11.14 14.09
N ALA A 231 -14.56 11.59 13.01
CA ALA A 231 -16.01 11.81 13.01
C ALA A 231 -16.76 10.48 13.25
N PHE A 232 -16.37 9.40 12.61
CA PHE A 232 -17.00 8.11 12.79
C PHE A 232 -16.80 7.56 14.21
N LEU A 233 -15.61 7.69 14.77
CA LEU A 233 -15.32 7.30 16.15
C LEU A 233 -16.21 8.11 17.13
N LEU A 234 -16.24 9.45 17.01
CA LEU A 234 -17.05 10.32 17.84
C LEU A 234 -18.55 10.00 17.73
N LEU A 235 -19.06 9.77 16.52
CA LEU A 235 -20.46 9.38 16.32
C LEU A 235 -20.80 8.04 16.96
N LYS A 236 -19.84 7.10 16.99
CA LYS A 236 -20.04 5.76 17.52
C LYS A 236 -19.90 5.68 19.04
N THR A 237 -18.93 6.40 19.60
CA THR A 237 -18.54 6.28 21.02
C THR A 237 -18.83 7.52 21.86
N GLY A 238 -19.05 8.68 21.22
CA GLY A 238 -19.21 9.98 21.89
C GLY A 238 -17.88 10.60 22.35
N GLU A 239 -16.77 9.87 22.32
CA GLU A 239 -15.47 10.34 22.83
C GLU A 239 -14.28 9.83 22.03
N ILE A 240 -13.11 10.44 22.25
CA ILE A 240 -11.81 9.93 21.76
C ILE A 240 -11.09 9.28 22.95
N PRO A 241 -10.82 7.96 22.94
CA PRO A 241 -10.36 7.21 24.10
C PRO A 241 -8.86 7.38 24.38
N LEU A 242 -8.37 8.63 24.47
CA LEU A 242 -6.95 8.92 24.73
C LEU A 242 -6.51 8.47 26.12
N THR A 243 -7.34 8.77 27.13
CA THR A 243 -7.04 8.48 28.55
C THR A 243 -7.42 7.06 28.94
N SER A 244 -8.47 6.50 28.31
CA SER A 244 -8.98 5.14 28.53
C SER A 244 -8.20 4.06 27.77
N THR A 245 -7.23 4.44 26.92
CA THR A 245 -6.36 3.47 26.22
C THR A 245 -5.48 2.71 27.23
N PRO A 246 -5.57 1.37 27.26
CA PRO A 246 -4.78 0.54 28.15
C PRO A 246 -3.28 0.79 28.02
N PRO A 247 -2.52 0.82 29.12
CA PRO A 247 -1.08 1.09 29.09
C PRO A 247 -0.29 0.14 28.17
N GLU A 248 -0.67 -1.14 28.13
CA GLU A 248 -0.07 -2.17 27.29
C GLU A 248 -0.26 -1.92 25.79
N ALA A 249 -1.33 -1.29 25.38
CA ALA A 249 -1.61 -0.95 23.98
C ALA A 249 -0.86 0.29 23.49
N ARG A 250 -0.39 1.16 24.38
CA ARG A 250 0.19 2.46 24.01
C ARG A 250 1.46 2.34 23.17
N LEU A 251 2.37 1.45 23.57
CA LEU A 251 3.63 1.25 22.85
C LEU A 251 3.40 0.61 21.46
N PRO A 252 2.62 -0.47 21.30
CA PRO A 252 2.25 -0.99 19.98
C PRO A 252 1.56 0.05 19.09
N LEU A 253 0.62 0.86 19.62
CA LEU A 253 -0.05 1.90 18.84
C LEU A 253 0.93 2.99 18.37
N LEU A 254 1.86 3.42 19.22
CA LEU A 254 2.91 4.37 18.86
C LEU A 254 3.83 3.79 17.78
N LEU A 255 4.22 2.52 17.93
CA LEU A 255 5.04 1.80 16.94
C LEU A 255 4.30 1.64 15.61
N ALA A 256 3.03 1.27 15.63
CA ALA A 256 2.20 1.18 14.44
C ALA A 256 2.11 2.52 13.70
N GLY A 257 1.85 3.61 14.42
CA GLY A 257 1.74 4.95 13.85
C GLY A 257 3.06 5.45 13.25
N THR A 258 4.16 5.33 13.97
CA THR A 258 5.49 5.81 13.52
C THR A 258 6.02 5.00 12.35
N ALA A 259 5.93 3.67 12.41
CA ALA A 259 6.31 2.79 11.29
C ALA A 259 5.44 3.04 10.05
N ASN A 260 4.14 3.31 10.24
CA ASN A 260 3.23 3.67 9.16
C ASN A 260 3.60 5.00 8.48
N VAL A 261 4.07 6.01 9.22
CA VAL A 261 4.58 7.26 8.63
C VAL A 261 5.72 6.95 7.66
N VAL A 262 6.74 6.24 8.13
CA VAL A 262 7.91 5.89 7.31
C VAL A 262 7.47 5.09 6.07
N ALA A 263 6.66 4.06 6.27
CA ALA A 263 6.18 3.20 5.20
C ALA A 263 5.39 3.98 4.15
N PHE A 264 4.46 4.83 4.58
CA PHE A 264 3.57 5.54 3.66
C PHE A 264 4.30 6.64 2.88
N PHE A 265 5.22 7.36 3.50
CA PHE A 265 6.07 8.30 2.76
C PHE A 265 7.00 7.59 1.78
N CYS A 266 7.56 6.44 2.16
CA CYS A 266 8.40 5.64 1.28
C CYS A 266 7.62 5.11 0.05
N ILE A 267 6.41 4.55 0.24
CA ILE A 267 5.62 4.05 -0.90
C ILE A 267 5.17 5.20 -1.81
N ALA A 268 4.74 6.33 -1.26
CA ALA A 268 4.35 7.49 -2.06
C ALA A 268 5.54 8.06 -2.84
N ALA A 269 6.73 8.08 -2.24
CA ALA A 269 7.96 8.49 -2.92
C ALA A 269 8.44 7.47 -3.96
N ALA A 270 8.19 6.17 -3.75
CA ALA A 270 8.42 5.14 -4.77
C ALA A 270 7.49 5.33 -5.96
N LEU A 271 6.20 5.55 -5.72
CA LEU A 271 5.19 5.83 -6.76
C LEU A 271 5.49 7.06 -7.62
N GLN A 272 6.29 8.02 -7.13
CA GLN A 272 6.79 9.12 -7.97
C GLN A 272 7.82 8.64 -9.03
N ARG A 273 8.54 7.56 -8.74
CA ARG A 273 9.75 7.15 -9.49
C ARG A 273 9.57 5.91 -10.33
N ILE A 274 8.65 5.03 -9.92
CA ILE A 274 8.41 3.74 -10.57
C ILE A 274 6.91 3.52 -10.78
N PRO A 275 6.51 2.71 -11.79
CA PRO A 275 5.10 2.38 -12.07
C PRO A 275 4.38 1.75 -10.87
N VAL A 276 3.05 1.93 -10.81
CA VAL A 276 2.19 1.40 -9.72
C VAL A 276 2.41 -0.09 -9.52
N VAL A 277 2.35 -0.88 -10.60
CA VAL A 277 2.52 -2.33 -10.54
C VAL A 277 3.87 -2.72 -9.94
N ARG A 278 4.97 -2.04 -10.32
CA ARG A 278 6.30 -2.33 -9.76
C ARG A 278 6.41 -1.93 -8.29
N SER A 279 5.80 -0.80 -7.91
CA SER A 279 5.77 -0.34 -6.54
C SER A 279 5.01 -1.32 -5.64
N ASN A 280 3.83 -1.75 -6.09
CA ASN A 280 3.03 -2.74 -5.39
C ASN A 280 3.74 -4.09 -5.27
N LEU A 281 4.48 -4.52 -6.31
CA LEU A 281 5.29 -5.72 -6.28
C LEU A 281 6.34 -5.69 -5.17
N LEU A 282 7.12 -4.61 -5.08
CA LEU A 282 8.14 -4.47 -4.04
C LEU A 282 7.51 -4.44 -2.64
N ASN A 283 6.40 -3.73 -2.51
CA ASN A 283 5.69 -3.61 -1.25
C ASN A 283 5.03 -4.94 -0.82
N ALA A 284 4.70 -5.81 -1.77
CA ALA A 284 4.08 -7.11 -1.48
C ALA A 284 5.04 -8.15 -0.89
N SER A 285 6.36 -7.86 -0.79
CA SER A 285 7.26 -8.64 0.06
C SER A 285 6.80 -8.68 1.54
N GLN A 286 5.92 -7.75 1.93
CA GLN A 286 5.20 -7.82 3.21
C GLN A 286 4.45 -9.14 3.40
N ALA A 287 3.88 -9.75 2.35
CA ALA A 287 3.14 -11.01 2.48
C ALA A 287 4.03 -12.13 3.04
N ALA A 288 5.28 -12.24 2.56
CA ALA A 288 6.22 -13.21 3.09
C ALA A 288 6.66 -12.87 4.53
N MET A 289 6.96 -11.59 4.80
CA MET A 289 7.35 -11.15 6.14
C MET A 289 6.20 -11.31 7.15
N ALA A 290 4.96 -10.98 6.75
CA ALA A 290 3.79 -11.15 7.57
C ALA A 290 3.51 -12.63 7.88
N GLY A 291 3.67 -13.52 6.88
CA GLY A 291 3.56 -14.96 7.08
C GLY A 291 4.57 -15.47 8.11
N VAL A 292 5.84 -15.06 8.00
CA VAL A 292 6.87 -15.44 8.98
C VAL A 292 6.53 -14.91 10.38
N VAL A 293 6.20 -13.63 10.49
CA VAL A 293 5.86 -13.01 11.79
C VAL A 293 4.58 -13.60 12.37
N GLY A 294 3.55 -13.85 11.55
CA GLY A 294 2.30 -14.47 11.99
C GLY A 294 2.54 -15.85 12.60
N VAL A 295 3.29 -16.70 11.89
CA VAL A 295 3.58 -18.05 12.36
C VAL A 295 4.54 -18.06 13.57
N VAL A 296 5.65 -17.31 13.50
CA VAL A 296 6.72 -17.38 14.51
C VAL A 296 6.37 -16.59 15.77
N TRP A 297 5.82 -15.39 15.63
CA TRP A 297 5.56 -14.48 16.75
C TRP A 297 4.14 -14.65 17.31
N PHE A 298 3.16 -14.69 16.42
CA PHE A 298 1.75 -14.79 16.81
C PHE A 298 1.24 -16.24 16.89
N ARG A 299 2.09 -17.25 16.59
CA ARG A 299 1.74 -18.68 16.62
C ARG A 299 0.53 -19.02 15.75
N GLU A 300 0.34 -18.29 14.66
CA GLU A 300 -0.70 -18.58 13.67
C GLU A 300 -0.40 -19.92 12.97
N PRO A 301 -1.40 -20.76 12.67
CA PRO A 301 -1.15 -22.11 12.16
C PRO A 301 -0.53 -22.10 10.76
N PRO A 302 0.62 -22.77 10.53
CA PRO A 302 1.24 -22.87 9.22
C PRO A 302 0.56 -23.94 8.36
N THR A 303 -0.70 -23.72 7.97
CA THR A 303 -1.45 -24.69 7.16
C THR A 303 -0.84 -24.81 5.76
N LEU A 304 -1.04 -25.97 5.12
CA LEU A 304 -0.58 -26.18 3.73
C LEU A 304 -1.20 -25.15 2.77
N TRP A 305 -2.45 -24.77 2.99
CA TRP A 305 -3.16 -23.77 2.22
C TRP A 305 -2.56 -22.36 2.37
N LEU A 306 -2.16 -21.99 3.59
CA LEU A 306 -1.45 -20.72 3.85
C LEU A 306 -0.10 -20.68 3.12
N LEU A 307 0.69 -21.76 3.23
CA LEU A 307 2.00 -21.87 2.56
C LEU A 307 1.85 -21.82 1.04
N THR A 308 0.91 -22.57 0.47
CA THR A 308 0.65 -22.60 -0.97
C THR A 308 0.17 -21.23 -1.47
N GLY A 309 -0.79 -20.62 -0.79
CA GLY A 309 -1.31 -19.30 -1.16
C GLY A 309 -0.25 -18.20 -1.07
N THR A 310 0.59 -18.22 -0.03
CA THR A 310 1.71 -17.30 0.11
C THR A 310 2.75 -17.52 -0.99
N ALA A 311 3.12 -18.76 -1.30
CA ALA A 311 4.04 -19.09 -2.38
C ALA A 311 3.50 -18.64 -3.75
N LEU A 312 2.21 -18.87 -4.05
CA LEU A 312 1.55 -18.39 -5.26
C LEU A 312 1.53 -16.86 -5.34
N THR A 313 1.30 -16.17 -4.20
CA THR A 313 1.38 -14.72 -4.12
C THR A 313 2.78 -14.25 -4.50
N ILE A 314 3.82 -14.81 -3.89
CA ILE A 314 5.22 -14.46 -4.19
C ILE A 314 5.57 -14.76 -5.64
N ALA A 315 5.16 -15.92 -6.18
CA ALA A 315 5.38 -16.29 -7.58
C ALA A 315 4.70 -15.32 -8.56
N GLY A 316 3.43 -14.96 -8.30
CA GLY A 316 2.69 -13.97 -9.08
C GLY A 316 3.39 -12.62 -9.10
N LEU A 317 3.91 -12.19 -7.96
CA LEU A 317 4.65 -10.96 -7.80
C LEU A 317 6.02 -10.99 -8.51
N ALA A 318 6.76 -12.09 -8.38
CA ALA A 318 8.04 -12.29 -9.06
C ALA A 318 7.89 -12.27 -10.58
N LEU A 319 6.82 -12.86 -11.11
CA LEU A 319 6.51 -12.85 -12.53
C LEU A 319 6.30 -11.44 -13.10
N LEU A 320 5.72 -10.53 -12.31
CA LEU A 320 5.60 -9.11 -12.65
C LEU A 320 6.95 -8.38 -12.63
N GLY A 321 7.85 -8.76 -11.70
CA GLY A 321 9.14 -8.11 -11.46
C GLY A 321 10.23 -8.41 -12.50
N LEU A 322 10.10 -9.51 -13.25
CA LEU A 322 11.13 -10.02 -14.18
C LEU A 322 11.32 -9.18 -15.47
N ARG A 323 10.68 -8.03 -15.63
CA ARG A 323 10.96 -7.14 -16.77
C ARG A 323 12.35 -6.51 -16.61
N ARG A 324 13.31 -6.95 -17.42
CA ARG A 324 14.46 -6.12 -17.77
C ARG A 324 13.92 -4.81 -18.38
N PRO A 325 14.39 -3.62 -17.96
CA PRO A 325 14.06 -2.40 -18.68
C PRO A 325 14.50 -2.60 -20.13
N ARG A 326 13.55 -2.61 -21.08
CA ARG A 326 13.89 -2.49 -22.50
C ARG A 326 14.65 -1.17 -22.60
N SER A 327 15.93 -1.27 -22.97
CA SER A 327 16.76 -0.08 -23.13
C SER A 327 16.06 0.85 -24.12
N ILE A 328 15.96 2.12 -23.75
CA ILE A 328 15.45 3.21 -24.60
C ILE A 328 16.24 3.29 -25.92
N ARG A 329 17.41 2.65 -26.01
CA ARG A 329 18.20 2.47 -27.22
C ARG A 329 17.43 1.90 -28.41
N ALA A 330 16.41 1.04 -28.21
CA ALA A 330 15.62 0.51 -29.32
C ALA A 330 14.63 1.51 -29.94
N ARG A 331 14.33 2.63 -29.28
CA ARG A 331 13.47 3.69 -29.85
C ARG A 331 14.27 4.81 -30.53
N LEU A 332 15.54 4.95 -30.22
CA LEU A 332 16.42 5.95 -30.85
C LEU A 332 17.08 5.45 -32.15
N SER A 333 17.10 4.12 -32.39
CA SER A 333 17.55 3.53 -33.67
C SER A 333 16.49 3.57 -34.77
N GLY A 334 15.29 4.04 -34.50
CA GLY A 334 14.19 4.24 -35.45
C GLY A 334 13.91 5.68 -35.80
N ARG A 335 14.86 6.59 -35.62
CA ARG A 335 14.75 7.92 -36.24
C ARG A 335 14.82 7.75 -37.76
N PRO A 336 13.83 8.26 -38.52
CA PRO A 336 13.99 8.42 -39.95
C PRO A 336 15.25 9.28 -40.20
N ARG A 337 16.07 8.88 -41.15
CA ARG A 337 17.15 9.71 -41.69
C ARG A 337 16.61 11.10 -41.87
N GLU A 338 17.32 12.09 -41.35
CA GLU A 338 17.20 13.47 -41.77
C GLU A 338 17.36 13.51 -43.33
N GLU A 339 16.25 13.56 -44.03
CA GLU A 339 16.25 14.09 -45.39
C GLU A 339 16.65 15.53 -45.25
N THR A 340 17.77 15.80 -45.85
CA THR A 340 18.52 17.03 -45.82
C THR A 340 17.61 18.18 -46.30
N PHE A 341 17.44 19.17 -45.44
CA PHE A 341 16.81 20.47 -45.75
C PHE A 341 17.53 21.24 -46.87
N ALA A 342 18.46 20.61 -47.57
CA ALA A 342 19.25 21.18 -48.68
C ALA A 342 18.60 21.07 -50.06
N GLU A 343 17.59 20.15 -50.25
CA GLU A 343 16.95 20.01 -51.57
C GLU A 343 15.66 20.80 -51.77
N ALA A 344 15.19 21.52 -50.73
CA ALA A 344 13.96 22.33 -50.82
C ALA A 344 14.21 23.83 -51.14
N VAL A 345 15.45 24.28 -51.35
CA VAL A 345 15.79 25.69 -51.64
C VAL A 345 16.21 25.90 -53.11
N GLU A 346 16.27 24.86 -53.94
CA GLU A 346 16.70 25.01 -55.37
C GLU A 346 15.55 24.92 -56.37
N THR A 347 14.28 25.00 -55.94
CA THR A 347 13.13 25.07 -56.87
C THR A 347 12.06 26.05 -56.41
N VAL A 348 12.44 27.36 -56.31
CA VAL A 348 11.56 28.50 -56.56
C VAL A 348 12.38 29.64 -57.17
#